data_e616f88614e616434f5efd8832cf7aee
#
_entry.id   e616f88614e616434f5efd8832cf7aee
#
_cell.length_a   1.000
_cell.length_b   1.000
_cell.length_c   1.000
_cell.angle_alpha   90.00
_cell.angle_beta   90.00
_cell.angle_gamma   90.00
#
_symmetry.space_group_name_H-M   'P 1'
#
loop_
_entity.id
_entity.type
_entity.pdbx_description
1 polymer ?
#
loop_
_entity_poly.entity_id
_entity_poly.type
_entity_poly.pdbx_seq_one_letter_code
_entity_poly.pdbx_strand_id
1 'polypeptide(L)'
;MNLADPKRLSVLGLEGLARLLELLTNYFKVEIGYKLLDHFRIVADPQTFSKLPPTDTEAITKLIRLANIFHLLPSAANVFLESLVNAIVQAEAQMQYSGSSPFASPLAKYLDRYPSEAIDFFLRHFHLPRHVGTFRSILQSRLSSGLQHELESRTPVIVRDCLRGTNPALVMPALQVFSDLADINPHWISEYPFVVDALLDVWRAETPPVEDDASAISAAVKRHTLIITIFEGVLRWKPRVDIIFDLITVYTRNLPMDLIRMTRFLLNLVAFSDDVFYQRNVFFRFLIRFSDTSLSWSDKTHFIRVFITPMLLYRARSASKDALLDDDIVSYIHHRIWIPMLNGSTFAEADDAFHVELLHLTAVLIEHYHSSLEVARKDIIKCAWQYINSEDTYVKQTTYLLAARFFKNFPTPPKFILTVWTGLLKPPPSYNEARSLVNQSLDILAPSIPQEVGYPMWAKTTRRLLEEENSQSMIMTVYHLIVRQPDLFYPVRALFVPHIVNSLAKLGLHSSVSGESRSLSIDITQTIYDWELRATKERASSMTSTGNILVWLTPLPLRESVVSYLVRLITTAFDNQSRNVLVPRALGLLRSIVGPNGWTEVTVKLNFFSRFLEQVRQLTRLSSFPVHLETFARLS
;
A
#
# COMPACT_ATOMS: atom_id res chain seq x y z
N MET A 1 -24.86 37.88 -50.62
CA MET A 1 -24.99 36.58 -49.93
C MET A 1 -26.33 36.56 -49.21
N ASN A 2 -27.24 35.67 -49.58
CA ASN A 2 -28.57 35.66 -48.95
C ASN A 2 -28.50 34.75 -47.71
N LEU A 3 -28.26 35.33 -46.55
CA LEU A 3 -28.18 34.66 -45.24
C LEU A 3 -29.54 34.09 -44.76
N ALA A 4 -30.59 34.31 -45.53
CA ALA A 4 -31.96 33.92 -45.16
C ALA A 4 -32.29 32.44 -45.49
N ASP A 5 -31.49 31.76 -46.33
CA ASP A 5 -31.78 30.37 -46.73
C ASP A 5 -30.74 29.40 -46.12
N PRO A 6 -31.12 28.58 -45.11
CA PRO A 6 -30.23 27.63 -44.45
C PRO A 6 -29.58 26.60 -45.37
N LYS A 7 -30.25 26.27 -46.49
CA LYS A 7 -29.76 25.27 -47.44
C LYS A 7 -28.62 25.79 -48.33
N ARG A 8 -28.41 27.10 -48.40
CA ARG A 8 -27.38 27.73 -49.24
C ARG A 8 -26.06 28.04 -48.52
N LEU A 9 -26.02 27.95 -47.18
CA LEU A 9 -24.82 28.13 -46.40
C LEU A 9 -24.05 26.79 -46.25
N SER A 10 -23.14 26.54 -47.17
CA SER A 10 -22.21 25.41 -47.10
C SER A 10 -21.05 25.70 -46.11
N VAL A 11 -20.31 24.67 -45.70
CA VAL A 11 -19.10 24.80 -44.86
C VAL A 11 -18.09 25.75 -45.50
N LEU A 12 -17.85 25.64 -46.81
CA LEU A 12 -16.99 26.56 -47.57
C LEU A 12 -17.53 28.00 -47.59
N GLY A 13 -18.85 28.18 -47.67
CA GLY A 13 -19.48 29.48 -47.56
C GLY A 13 -19.28 30.16 -46.21
N LEU A 14 -19.31 29.39 -45.12
CA LEU A 14 -19.02 29.85 -43.76
C LEU A 14 -17.55 30.23 -43.59
N GLU A 15 -16.62 29.47 -44.18
CA GLU A 15 -15.20 29.83 -44.19
C GLU A 15 -14.93 31.12 -44.96
N GLY A 16 -15.55 31.29 -46.11
CA GLY A 16 -15.49 32.55 -46.87
C GLY A 16 -16.06 33.74 -46.10
N LEU A 17 -17.20 33.54 -45.39
CA LEU A 17 -17.79 34.55 -44.52
C LEU A 17 -16.85 34.90 -43.34
N ALA A 18 -16.23 33.91 -42.68
CA ALA A 18 -15.27 34.13 -41.60
C ALA A 18 -14.09 34.99 -42.06
N ARG A 19 -13.48 34.68 -43.22
CA ARG A 19 -12.38 35.46 -43.80
C ARG A 19 -12.80 36.91 -44.14
N LEU A 20 -14.00 37.05 -44.62
CA LEU A 20 -14.56 38.39 -44.96
C LEU A 20 -14.81 39.20 -43.69
N LEU A 21 -15.28 38.58 -42.60
CA LEU A 21 -15.48 39.22 -41.32
C LEU A 21 -14.14 39.63 -40.66
N GLU A 22 -13.09 38.83 -40.78
CA GLU A 22 -11.73 39.18 -40.33
C GLU A 22 -11.21 40.43 -41.03
N LEU A 23 -11.54 40.64 -42.31
CA LEU A 23 -11.10 41.81 -43.08
C LEU A 23 -11.97 43.05 -42.84
N LEU A 24 -13.24 42.88 -42.45
CA LEU A 24 -14.24 43.98 -42.44
C LEU A 24 -14.88 44.16 -41.04
N THR A 25 -14.17 43.87 -39.97
CA THR A 25 -14.68 43.88 -38.57
C THR A 25 -15.45 45.14 -38.19
N ASN A 26 -15.09 46.33 -38.73
CA ASN A 26 -15.70 47.62 -38.36
C ASN A 26 -17.01 47.94 -39.08
N TYR A 27 -17.44 47.13 -40.06
CA TYR A 27 -18.60 47.45 -40.91
C TYR A 27 -19.83 46.56 -40.66
N PHE A 28 -19.75 45.59 -39.74
CA PHE A 28 -20.85 44.67 -39.51
C PHE A 28 -21.84 45.18 -38.47
N LYS A 29 -23.11 45.13 -38.84
CA LYS A 29 -24.24 45.42 -37.96
C LYS A 29 -24.56 44.23 -37.08
N VAL A 30 -25.01 44.46 -35.84
CA VAL A 30 -25.46 43.44 -34.86
C VAL A 30 -26.56 42.52 -35.43
N GLU A 31 -27.35 43.01 -36.41
CA GLU A 31 -28.37 42.24 -37.16
C GLU A 31 -27.83 40.97 -37.81
N ILE A 32 -26.55 40.93 -38.21
CA ILE A 32 -25.93 39.76 -38.81
C ILE A 32 -25.78 38.67 -37.75
N GLY A 33 -25.41 39.04 -36.53
CA GLY A 33 -25.31 38.12 -35.39
C GLY A 33 -26.64 37.44 -35.08
N TYR A 34 -27.75 38.18 -35.10
CA TYR A 34 -29.09 37.58 -34.92
C TYR A 34 -29.44 36.57 -36.04
N LYS A 35 -29.12 36.86 -37.28
CA LYS A 35 -29.33 35.94 -38.40
C LYS A 35 -28.46 34.69 -38.31
N LEU A 36 -27.21 34.82 -37.85
CA LEU A 36 -26.34 33.69 -37.63
C LEU A 36 -26.82 32.81 -36.46
N LEU A 37 -27.34 33.41 -35.40
CA LEU A 37 -27.91 32.71 -34.26
C LEU A 37 -29.20 31.95 -34.65
N ASP A 38 -30.08 32.59 -35.42
CA ASP A 38 -31.28 31.94 -35.92
C ASP A 38 -30.91 30.76 -36.83
N HIS A 39 -29.88 30.94 -37.66
CA HIS A 39 -29.38 29.88 -38.50
C HIS A 39 -28.79 28.72 -37.71
N PHE A 40 -28.04 29.01 -36.63
CA PHE A 40 -27.54 28.01 -35.70
C PHE A 40 -28.68 27.21 -35.08
N ARG A 41 -29.74 27.89 -34.62
CA ARG A 41 -30.92 27.26 -34.02
C ARG A 41 -31.66 26.37 -35.01
N ILE A 42 -31.80 26.78 -36.29
CA ILE A 42 -32.44 25.99 -37.34
C ILE A 42 -31.63 24.71 -37.63
N VAL A 43 -30.31 24.80 -37.72
CA VAL A 43 -29.44 23.64 -37.97
C VAL A 43 -29.39 22.70 -36.76
N ALA A 44 -29.44 23.25 -35.55
CA ALA A 44 -29.43 22.51 -34.27
C ALA A 44 -30.85 22.07 -33.83
N ASP A 45 -31.89 22.26 -34.66
CA ASP A 45 -33.26 21.89 -34.29
C ASP A 45 -33.38 20.40 -33.93
N PRO A 46 -33.92 20.06 -32.73
CA PRO A 46 -34.04 18.70 -32.24
C PRO A 46 -34.71 17.72 -33.21
N GLN A 47 -35.76 18.20 -33.92
CA GLN A 47 -36.52 17.35 -34.85
C GLN A 47 -35.73 17.02 -36.11
N THR A 48 -34.86 17.91 -36.52
CA THR A 48 -33.98 17.75 -37.68
C THR A 48 -32.74 16.96 -37.32
N PHE A 49 -32.13 17.26 -36.15
CA PHE A 49 -30.87 16.67 -35.70
C PHE A 49 -31.04 15.20 -35.30
N SER A 50 -32.15 14.82 -34.65
CA SER A 50 -32.44 13.44 -34.27
C SER A 50 -32.69 12.49 -35.46
N LYS A 51 -32.99 13.02 -36.64
CA LYS A 51 -33.16 12.24 -37.87
C LYS A 51 -31.87 12.05 -38.67
N LEU A 52 -30.80 12.78 -38.31
CA LEU A 52 -29.49 12.64 -38.94
C LEU A 52 -28.78 11.39 -38.40
N PRO A 53 -28.04 10.63 -39.23
CA PRO A 53 -27.26 9.54 -38.76
C PRO A 53 -26.22 10.05 -37.73
N PRO A 54 -25.86 9.25 -36.69
CA PRO A 54 -24.90 9.65 -35.67
C PRO A 54 -23.52 10.04 -36.21
N THR A 55 -23.27 9.72 -37.48
CA THR A 55 -22.02 9.97 -38.22
C THR A 55 -22.06 11.18 -39.12
N ASP A 56 -23.15 12.00 -39.10
CA ASP A 56 -23.23 13.20 -39.94
C ASP A 56 -22.25 14.29 -39.43
N THR A 57 -21.01 14.16 -39.90
CA THR A 57 -19.93 15.10 -39.61
C THR A 57 -20.13 16.46 -40.24
N GLU A 58 -20.93 16.58 -41.31
CA GLU A 58 -21.13 17.85 -42.01
C GLU A 58 -22.02 18.82 -41.21
N ALA A 59 -23.13 18.34 -40.63
CA ALA A 59 -23.99 19.14 -39.77
C ALA A 59 -23.26 19.64 -38.52
N ILE A 60 -22.48 18.77 -37.87
CA ILE A 60 -21.67 19.13 -36.70
C ILE A 60 -20.60 20.15 -37.10
N THR A 61 -19.87 19.93 -38.19
CA THR A 61 -18.87 20.85 -38.70
C THR A 61 -19.48 22.22 -39.03
N LYS A 62 -20.68 22.25 -39.59
CA LYS A 62 -21.42 23.49 -39.88
C LYS A 62 -21.75 24.26 -38.60
N LEU A 63 -22.24 23.58 -37.56
CA LEU A 63 -22.52 24.20 -36.24
C LEU A 63 -21.25 24.75 -35.59
N ILE A 64 -20.13 24.00 -35.61
CA ILE A 64 -18.84 24.44 -35.08
C ILE A 64 -18.36 25.70 -35.83
N ARG A 65 -18.45 25.72 -37.15
CA ARG A 65 -18.07 26.91 -37.97
C ARG A 65 -18.95 28.11 -37.67
N LEU A 66 -20.26 27.91 -37.51
CA LEU A 66 -21.19 28.96 -37.10
C LEU A 66 -20.82 29.54 -35.73
N ALA A 67 -20.60 28.68 -34.73
CA ALA A 67 -20.17 29.11 -33.41
C ALA A 67 -18.86 29.90 -33.46
N ASN A 68 -17.90 29.44 -34.28
CA ASN A 68 -16.58 30.07 -34.39
C ASN A 68 -16.62 31.47 -35.06
N ILE A 69 -17.70 31.83 -35.77
CA ILE A 69 -17.84 33.16 -36.37
C ILE A 69 -18.13 34.23 -35.32
N PHE A 70 -18.77 33.90 -34.20
CA PHE A 70 -19.19 34.88 -33.20
C PHE A 70 -18.02 35.66 -32.57
N HIS A 71 -16.82 35.06 -32.45
CA HIS A 71 -15.67 35.80 -31.94
C HIS A 71 -15.13 36.87 -32.90
N LEU A 72 -15.54 36.84 -34.17
CA LEU A 72 -15.16 37.82 -35.20
C LEU A 72 -16.15 39.01 -35.29
N LEU A 73 -17.27 38.93 -34.56
CA LEU A 73 -18.26 40.01 -34.56
C LEU A 73 -17.74 41.23 -33.77
N PRO A 74 -18.28 42.46 -34.03
CA PRO A 74 -17.89 43.69 -33.34
C PRO A 74 -18.09 43.62 -31.83
N SER A 75 -17.48 44.55 -31.08
CA SER A 75 -17.48 44.60 -29.61
C SER A 75 -18.87 44.64 -28.96
N ALA A 76 -19.93 45.05 -29.65
CA ALA A 76 -21.30 44.97 -29.13
C ALA A 76 -21.92 43.56 -29.21
N ALA A 77 -21.16 42.54 -29.58
CA ALA A 77 -21.65 41.17 -29.72
C ALA A 77 -21.86 40.42 -28.39
N ASN A 78 -21.57 41.03 -27.23
CA ASN A 78 -21.89 40.47 -25.90
C ASN A 78 -23.39 40.17 -25.74
N VAL A 79 -24.29 40.86 -26.47
CA VAL A 79 -25.74 40.59 -26.47
C VAL A 79 -26.12 39.18 -26.92
N PHE A 80 -25.25 38.49 -27.67
CA PHE A 80 -25.46 37.11 -28.13
C PHE A 80 -25.02 36.06 -27.13
N LEU A 81 -24.27 36.40 -26.07
CA LEU A 81 -23.63 35.47 -25.16
C LEU A 81 -24.60 34.44 -24.59
N GLU A 82 -25.64 34.91 -23.91
CA GLU A 82 -26.63 34.00 -23.28
C GLU A 82 -27.35 33.13 -24.30
N SER A 83 -27.78 33.73 -25.42
CA SER A 83 -28.50 33.02 -26.46
C SER A 83 -27.66 32.00 -27.20
N LEU A 84 -26.38 32.28 -27.45
CA LEU A 84 -25.45 31.37 -28.13
C LEU A 84 -25.07 30.21 -27.21
N VAL A 85 -24.71 30.48 -25.96
CA VAL A 85 -24.34 29.42 -24.98
C VAL A 85 -25.52 28.48 -24.76
N ASN A 86 -26.73 29.02 -24.55
CA ASN A 86 -27.94 28.20 -24.38
C ASN A 86 -28.24 27.34 -25.62
N ALA A 87 -28.09 27.88 -26.85
CA ALA A 87 -28.30 27.14 -28.08
C ALA A 87 -27.25 26.00 -28.24
N ILE A 88 -26.00 26.24 -27.87
CA ILE A 88 -24.93 25.25 -27.89
C ILE A 88 -25.18 24.16 -26.86
N VAL A 89 -25.54 24.50 -25.61
CA VAL A 89 -25.88 23.53 -24.55
C VAL A 89 -27.03 22.62 -24.98
N GLN A 90 -28.03 23.18 -25.67
CA GLN A 90 -29.12 22.39 -26.24
C GLN A 90 -28.67 21.47 -27.38
N ALA A 91 -27.80 21.94 -28.27
CA ALA A 91 -27.23 21.14 -29.34
C ALA A 91 -26.37 20.00 -28.82
N GLU A 92 -25.50 20.27 -27.85
CA GLU A 92 -24.65 19.27 -27.18
C GLU A 92 -25.47 18.17 -26.51
N ALA A 93 -26.64 18.50 -25.98
CA ALA A 93 -27.53 17.53 -25.33
C ALA A 93 -28.02 16.42 -26.28
N GLN A 94 -27.95 16.67 -27.58
CA GLN A 94 -28.41 15.75 -28.61
C GLN A 94 -27.27 15.07 -29.37
N MET A 95 -26.05 15.56 -29.19
CA MET A 95 -24.86 15.02 -29.81
C MET A 95 -24.29 13.87 -28.99
N GLN A 96 -23.94 12.79 -29.67
CA GLN A 96 -23.11 11.74 -29.09
C GLN A 96 -21.65 12.01 -29.49
N TYR A 97 -20.83 12.52 -28.57
CA TYR A 97 -19.39 12.67 -28.78
C TYR A 97 -18.63 12.06 -27.61
N SER A 98 -17.45 11.52 -27.91
CA SER A 98 -16.54 11.00 -26.93
C SER A 98 -15.43 12.03 -26.67
N GLY A 99 -15.29 12.49 -25.43
CA GLY A 99 -14.24 13.43 -25.03
C GLY A 99 -14.75 14.85 -24.78
N SER A 100 -13.92 15.87 -25.09
CA SER A 100 -14.25 17.27 -24.88
C SER A 100 -15.29 17.79 -25.89
N SER A 101 -16.07 18.83 -25.50
CA SER A 101 -17.04 19.47 -26.36
C SER A 101 -16.39 19.99 -27.63
N PRO A 102 -16.97 19.72 -28.81
CA PRO A 102 -16.51 20.27 -30.09
C PRO A 102 -16.64 21.80 -30.16
N PHE A 103 -17.48 22.40 -29.31
CA PHE A 103 -17.67 23.84 -29.20
C PHE A 103 -16.77 24.53 -28.21
N ALA A 104 -15.97 23.79 -27.45
CA ALA A 104 -15.08 24.35 -26.40
C ALA A 104 -14.17 25.45 -26.97
N SER A 105 -13.48 25.19 -28.09
CA SER A 105 -12.58 26.15 -28.71
C SER A 105 -13.28 27.39 -29.29
N PRO A 106 -14.38 27.26 -30.09
CA PRO A 106 -15.17 28.39 -30.55
C PRO A 106 -15.69 29.26 -29.41
N LEU A 107 -16.26 28.64 -28.37
CA LEU A 107 -16.80 29.37 -27.22
C LEU A 107 -15.69 30.05 -26.41
N ALA A 108 -14.57 29.38 -26.19
CA ALA A 108 -13.43 29.98 -25.48
C ALA A 108 -13.00 31.30 -26.16
N LYS A 109 -12.78 31.29 -27.46
CA LYS A 109 -12.41 32.49 -28.23
C LYS A 109 -13.43 33.61 -28.14
N TYR A 110 -14.71 33.28 -28.14
CA TYR A 110 -15.78 34.25 -28.07
C TYR A 110 -15.95 34.82 -26.66
N LEU A 111 -16.00 33.94 -25.64
CA LEU A 111 -16.24 34.34 -24.26
C LEU A 111 -15.03 35.02 -23.61
N ASP A 112 -13.81 34.75 -24.08
CA ASP A 112 -12.60 35.43 -23.62
C ASP A 112 -12.59 36.94 -23.95
N ARG A 113 -13.44 37.38 -24.85
CA ARG A 113 -13.67 38.81 -25.14
C ARG A 113 -14.62 39.50 -24.17
N TYR A 114 -15.43 38.73 -23.43
CA TYR A 114 -16.44 39.21 -22.48
C TYR A 114 -16.38 38.41 -21.18
N PRO A 115 -15.21 38.38 -20.50
CA PRO A 115 -14.97 37.45 -19.40
C PRO A 115 -15.91 37.70 -18.21
N SER A 116 -16.20 38.96 -17.86
CA SER A 116 -17.05 39.29 -16.71
C SER A 116 -18.48 38.84 -16.91
N GLU A 117 -19.07 39.16 -18.07
CA GLU A 117 -20.44 38.78 -18.43
C GLU A 117 -20.59 37.26 -18.58
N ALA A 118 -19.52 36.60 -19.09
CA ALA A 118 -19.50 35.15 -19.23
C ALA A 118 -19.51 34.46 -17.87
N ILE A 119 -18.65 34.89 -16.93
CA ILE A 119 -18.64 34.36 -15.60
C ILE A 119 -19.96 34.61 -14.87
N ASP A 120 -20.50 35.82 -14.93
CA ASP A 120 -21.80 36.13 -14.33
C ASP A 120 -22.93 35.26 -14.89
N PHE A 121 -22.91 34.96 -16.22
CA PHE A 121 -23.85 34.04 -16.83
C PHE A 121 -23.72 32.63 -16.28
N PHE A 122 -22.50 32.05 -16.25
CA PHE A 122 -22.31 30.70 -15.79
C PHE A 122 -22.58 30.56 -14.27
N LEU A 123 -22.25 31.53 -13.45
CA LEU A 123 -22.57 31.52 -12.01
C LEU A 123 -24.07 31.50 -11.75
N ARG A 124 -24.87 32.26 -12.54
CA ARG A 124 -26.35 32.19 -12.45
C ARG A 124 -26.89 30.81 -12.85
N HIS A 125 -26.21 30.07 -13.73
CA HIS A 125 -26.62 28.75 -14.22
C HIS A 125 -25.84 27.59 -13.59
N PHE A 126 -25.12 27.82 -12.47
CA PHE A 126 -24.28 26.82 -11.79
C PHE A 126 -25.07 25.60 -11.27
N HIS A 127 -26.39 25.76 -11.06
CA HIS A 127 -27.26 24.67 -10.68
C HIS A 127 -27.62 23.71 -11.85
N LEU A 128 -27.26 24.06 -13.09
CA LEU A 128 -27.56 23.29 -14.29
C LEU A 128 -26.33 22.46 -14.73
N PRO A 129 -26.32 21.12 -14.57
CA PRO A 129 -25.15 20.29 -14.86
C PRO A 129 -24.59 20.41 -16.27
N ARG A 130 -25.47 20.63 -17.28
CA ARG A 130 -25.06 20.81 -18.68
C ARG A 130 -24.26 22.10 -18.89
N HIS A 131 -24.73 23.21 -18.31
CA HIS A 131 -24.02 24.50 -18.38
C HIS A 131 -22.66 24.41 -17.71
N VAL A 132 -22.59 23.75 -16.56
CA VAL A 132 -21.32 23.48 -15.86
C VAL A 132 -20.38 22.62 -16.71
N GLY A 133 -20.92 21.58 -17.39
CA GLY A 133 -20.14 20.72 -18.31
C GLY A 133 -19.54 21.51 -19.46
N THR A 134 -20.34 22.36 -20.14
CA THR A 134 -19.88 23.24 -21.22
C THR A 134 -18.81 24.24 -20.67
N PHE A 135 -19.05 24.87 -19.52
CA PHE A 135 -18.12 25.80 -18.90
C PHE A 135 -16.77 25.15 -18.62
N ARG A 136 -16.76 23.95 -18.02
CA ARG A 136 -15.55 23.18 -17.76
C ARG A 136 -14.79 22.84 -19.05
N SER A 137 -15.50 22.44 -20.12
CA SER A 137 -14.89 22.18 -21.42
C SER A 137 -14.21 23.43 -22.00
N ILE A 138 -14.78 24.61 -21.78
CA ILE A 138 -14.19 25.87 -22.19
C ILE A 138 -12.90 26.17 -21.42
N LEU A 139 -12.91 26.00 -20.10
CA LEU A 139 -11.73 26.20 -19.24
C LEU A 139 -10.60 25.25 -19.64
N GLN A 140 -10.90 23.97 -19.85
CA GLN A 140 -9.93 22.93 -20.22
C GLN A 140 -9.33 23.15 -21.62
N SER A 141 -9.99 23.92 -22.49
CA SER A 141 -9.48 24.25 -23.85
C SER A 141 -8.18 25.07 -23.83
N ARG A 142 -7.86 25.73 -22.70
CA ARG A 142 -6.68 26.63 -22.51
C ARG A 142 -6.61 27.81 -23.49
N LEU A 143 -7.71 28.14 -24.14
CA LEU A 143 -7.82 29.27 -25.12
C LEU A 143 -8.55 30.48 -24.53
N SER A 144 -8.79 30.49 -23.21
CA SER A 144 -9.64 31.46 -22.52
C SER A 144 -8.90 32.04 -21.29
N SER A 145 -7.74 32.66 -21.53
CA SER A 145 -6.91 33.22 -20.44
C SER A 145 -7.59 34.37 -19.69
N GLY A 146 -8.34 35.24 -20.40
CA GLY A 146 -9.08 36.32 -19.78
C GLY A 146 -10.24 35.78 -18.91
N LEU A 147 -10.94 34.74 -19.40
CA LEU A 147 -12.01 34.09 -18.65
C LEU A 147 -11.47 33.38 -17.40
N GLN A 148 -10.29 32.75 -17.49
CA GLN A 148 -9.63 32.11 -16.36
C GLN A 148 -9.25 33.16 -15.30
N HIS A 149 -8.64 34.25 -15.68
CA HIS A 149 -8.26 35.33 -14.76
C HIS A 149 -9.47 35.98 -14.08
N GLU A 150 -10.58 36.21 -14.81
CA GLU A 150 -11.82 36.71 -14.23
C GLU A 150 -12.41 35.68 -13.25
N LEU A 151 -12.38 34.39 -13.57
CA LEU A 151 -12.83 33.32 -12.67
C LEU A 151 -12.00 33.30 -11.39
N GLU A 152 -10.67 33.44 -11.48
CA GLU A 152 -9.79 33.57 -10.33
C GLU A 152 -10.19 34.74 -9.43
N SER A 153 -10.50 35.91 -10.03
CA SER A 153 -10.94 37.09 -9.29
C SER A 153 -12.30 36.90 -8.59
N ARG A 154 -13.18 36.04 -9.15
CA ARG A 154 -14.51 35.71 -8.58
C ARG A 154 -14.47 34.60 -7.54
N THR A 155 -13.30 34.01 -7.25
CA THR A 155 -13.15 32.98 -6.23
C THR A 155 -13.81 33.30 -4.88
N PRO A 156 -13.70 34.53 -4.32
CA PRO A 156 -14.36 34.87 -3.06
C PRO A 156 -15.90 34.73 -3.11
N VAL A 157 -16.49 35.08 -4.25
CA VAL A 157 -17.95 34.99 -4.44
C VAL A 157 -18.38 33.52 -4.53
N ILE A 158 -17.65 32.70 -5.29
CA ILE A 158 -17.93 31.28 -5.44
C ILE A 158 -17.80 30.55 -4.10
N VAL A 159 -16.76 30.85 -3.30
CA VAL A 159 -16.59 30.26 -1.97
C VAL A 159 -17.76 30.62 -1.04
N ARG A 160 -18.13 31.92 -1.00
CA ARG A 160 -19.20 32.40 -0.14
C ARG A 160 -20.55 31.79 -0.52
N ASP A 161 -20.89 31.78 -1.82
CA ASP A 161 -22.23 31.47 -2.28
C ASP A 161 -22.43 29.97 -2.57
N CYS A 162 -21.35 29.25 -2.96
CA CYS A 162 -21.43 27.85 -3.38
C CYS A 162 -20.87 26.88 -2.33
N LEU A 163 -19.71 27.16 -1.69
CA LEU A 163 -19.14 26.24 -0.72
C LEU A 163 -19.68 26.47 0.71
N ARG A 164 -19.84 27.73 1.10
CA ARG A 164 -20.38 28.14 2.42
C ARG A 164 -21.86 28.55 2.38
N GLY A 165 -22.45 28.55 1.19
CA GLY A 165 -23.86 28.88 0.99
C GLY A 165 -24.81 27.79 1.51
N THR A 166 -26.10 28.13 1.56
CA THR A 166 -27.16 27.22 2.05
C THR A 166 -27.60 26.17 1.02
N ASN A 167 -27.21 26.31 -0.26
CA ASN A 167 -27.64 25.43 -1.33
C ASN A 167 -26.61 24.32 -1.62
N PRO A 168 -26.83 23.08 -1.16
CA PRO A 168 -25.87 21.98 -1.34
C PRO A 168 -25.68 21.58 -2.80
N ALA A 169 -26.64 21.92 -3.70
CA ALA A 169 -26.54 21.60 -5.11
C ALA A 169 -25.41 22.37 -5.83
N LEU A 170 -24.93 23.48 -5.25
CA LEU A 170 -23.86 24.29 -5.81
C LEU A 170 -22.45 23.82 -5.42
N VAL A 171 -22.32 22.97 -4.39
CA VAL A 171 -21.03 22.49 -3.91
C VAL A 171 -20.30 21.68 -4.98
N MET A 172 -20.98 20.73 -5.61
CA MET A 172 -20.38 19.86 -6.62
C MET A 172 -19.87 20.62 -7.85
N PRO A 173 -20.67 21.53 -8.47
CA PRO A 173 -20.19 22.40 -9.54
C PRO A 173 -18.98 23.25 -9.15
N ALA A 174 -18.98 23.84 -7.95
CA ALA A 174 -17.86 24.64 -7.47
C ALA A 174 -16.58 23.82 -7.34
N LEU A 175 -16.67 22.60 -6.77
CA LEU A 175 -15.53 21.69 -6.67
C LEU A 175 -14.99 21.28 -8.05
N GLN A 176 -15.86 21.03 -9.02
CA GLN A 176 -15.46 20.70 -10.39
C GLN A 176 -14.69 21.84 -11.04
N VAL A 177 -15.19 23.06 -10.94
CA VAL A 177 -14.54 24.25 -11.50
C VAL A 177 -13.24 24.57 -10.79
N PHE A 178 -13.17 24.43 -9.47
CA PHE A 178 -11.93 24.62 -8.71
C PHE A 178 -10.88 23.56 -9.02
N SER A 179 -11.31 22.32 -9.27
CA SER A 179 -10.39 21.27 -9.71
C SER A 179 -9.79 21.59 -11.08
N ASP A 180 -10.63 22.02 -12.06
CA ASP A 180 -10.15 22.44 -13.37
C ASP A 180 -9.22 23.66 -13.28
N LEU A 181 -9.54 24.62 -12.41
CA LEU A 181 -8.71 25.82 -12.20
C LEU A 181 -7.36 25.46 -11.56
N ALA A 182 -7.34 24.54 -10.61
CA ALA A 182 -6.11 24.05 -9.99
C ALA A 182 -5.20 23.29 -10.99
N ASP A 183 -5.79 22.58 -11.96
CA ASP A 183 -5.06 21.92 -13.05
C ASP A 183 -4.48 22.91 -14.07
N ILE A 184 -5.15 24.04 -14.28
CA ILE A 184 -4.71 25.09 -15.21
C ILE A 184 -3.65 25.99 -14.59
N ASN A 185 -3.93 26.50 -13.39
CA ASN A 185 -3.06 27.41 -12.64
C ASN A 185 -2.86 26.87 -11.20
N PRO A 186 -1.87 26.02 -10.96
CA PRO A 186 -1.63 25.47 -9.61
C PRO A 186 -1.34 26.52 -8.54
N HIS A 187 -0.93 27.74 -8.93
CA HIS A 187 -0.56 28.80 -8.01
C HIS A 187 -1.74 29.65 -7.52
N TRP A 188 -2.89 29.69 -8.22
CA TRP A 188 -4.01 30.57 -7.89
C TRP A 188 -4.50 30.40 -6.45
N ILE A 189 -4.50 29.16 -5.94
CA ILE A 189 -4.97 28.87 -4.58
C ILE A 189 -4.06 29.47 -3.50
N SER A 190 -2.78 29.72 -3.80
CA SER A 190 -1.87 30.37 -2.85
C SER A 190 -2.23 31.85 -2.62
N GLU A 191 -2.92 32.45 -3.57
CA GLU A 191 -3.44 33.81 -3.47
C GLU A 191 -4.77 33.86 -2.67
N TYR A 192 -5.48 32.73 -2.61
CA TYR A 192 -6.78 32.60 -1.94
C TYR A 192 -6.77 31.50 -0.84
N PRO A 193 -5.99 31.66 0.25
CA PRO A 193 -5.85 30.61 1.29
C PRO A 193 -7.18 30.25 1.97
N PHE A 194 -8.18 31.13 1.98
CA PHE A 194 -9.52 30.86 2.51
C PHE A 194 -10.30 29.80 1.71
N VAL A 195 -9.90 29.51 0.46
CA VAL A 195 -10.46 28.40 -0.33
C VAL A 195 -10.16 27.07 0.35
N VAL A 196 -8.91 26.92 0.80
CA VAL A 196 -8.48 25.73 1.53
C VAL A 196 -9.29 25.52 2.80
N ASP A 197 -9.51 26.61 3.54
CA ASP A 197 -10.32 26.55 4.78
C ASP A 197 -11.78 26.19 4.48
N ALA A 198 -12.35 26.74 3.39
CA ALA A 198 -13.71 26.37 2.96
C ALA A 198 -13.81 24.92 2.51
N LEU A 199 -12.79 24.39 1.82
CA LEU A 199 -12.73 22.98 1.44
C LEU A 199 -12.62 22.06 2.66
N LEU A 200 -11.85 22.47 3.69
CA LEU A 200 -11.80 21.74 4.96
C LEU A 200 -13.15 21.77 5.69
N ASP A 201 -13.87 22.90 5.66
CA ASP A 201 -15.23 22.98 6.22
C ASP A 201 -16.17 21.99 5.52
N VAL A 202 -16.11 21.92 4.18
CA VAL A 202 -16.89 20.93 3.40
C VAL A 202 -16.45 19.49 3.76
N TRP A 203 -15.14 19.23 3.83
CA TRP A 203 -14.59 17.93 4.21
C TRP A 203 -15.05 17.46 5.59
N ARG A 204 -15.00 18.36 6.59
CA ARG A 204 -15.43 18.07 7.97
C ARG A 204 -16.91 17.82 8.08
N ALA A 205 -17.72 18.50 7.27
CA ALA A 205 -19.17 18.34 7.23
C ALA A 205 -19.66 17.08 6.51
N GLU A 206 -18.78 16.38 5.73
CA GLU A 206 -19.16 15.15 5.05
C GLU A 206 -19.55 14.06 6.04
N THR A 207 -20.63 13.37 5.74
CA THR A 207 -21.10 12.19 6.49
C THR A 207 -21.16 10.98 5.58
N PRO A 208 -20.97 9.77 6.11
CA PRO A 208 -21.17 8.56 5.31
C PRO A 208 -22.59 8.55 4.72
N PRO A 209 -22.75 8.24 3.41
CA PRO A 209 -24.06 8.10 2.82
C PRO A 209 -24.81 6.89 3.39
N VAL A 210 -26.12 6.87 3.29
CA VAL A 210 -26.94 5.71 3.68
C VAL A 210 -26.54 4.53 2.80
N GLU A 211 -26.34 3.36 3.39
CA GLU A 211 -25.72 2.19 2.76
C GLU A 211 -26.38 1.70 1.46
N ASP A 212 -27.67 1.98 1.24
CA ASP A 212 -28.43 1.47 0.10
C ASP A 212 -28.58 2.45 -1.08
N ASP A 213 -28.04 3.67 -1.01
CA ASP A 213 -28.16 4.65 -2.10
C ASP A 213 -26.89 4.72 -2.98
N ALA A 214 -26.85 3.89 -4.02
CA ALA A 214 -25.74 3.86 -4.97
C ALA A 214 -25.48 5.21 -5.66
N SER A 215 -26.51 6.06 -5.84
CA SER A 215 -26.37 7.40 -6.44
C SER A 215 -25.69 8.36 -5.48
N ALA A 216 -26.10 8.36 -4.21
CA ALA A 216 -25.46 9.15 -3.15
C ALA A 216 -23.99 8.73 -2.92
N ILE A 217 -23.71 7.43 -2.92
CA ILE A 217 -22.33 6.90 -2.82
C ILE A 217 -21.48 7.40 -4.00
N SER A 218 -21.98 7.29 -5.24
CA SER A 218 -21.27 7.75 -6.44
C SER A 218 -21.00 9.26 -6.41
N ALA A 219 -21.96 10.05 -5.96
CA ALA A 219 -21.81 11.50 -5.81
C ALA A 219 -20.78 11.85 -4.72
N ALA A 220 -20.79 11.14 -3.60
CA ALA A 220 -19.83 11.33 -2.50
C ALA A 220 -18.41 10.96 -2.95
N VAL A 221 -18.20 9.83 -3.64
CA VAL A 221 -16.89 9.44 -4.21
C VAL A 221 -16.35 10.53 -5.14
N LYS A 222 -17.20 11.10 -6.00
CA LYS A 222 -16.80 12.19 -6.91
C LYS A 222 -16.39 13.44 -6.11
N ARG A 223 -17.17 13.85 -5.09
CA ARG A 223 -16.83 15.01 -4.23
C ARG A 223 -15.49 14.82 -3.55
N HIS A 224 -15.30 13.68 -2.87
CA HIS A 224 -14.06 13.39 -2.17
C HIS A 224 -12.87 13.37 -3.13
N THR A 225 -13.02 12.77 -4.32
CA THR A 225 -11.98 12.75 -5.34
C THR A 225 -11.57 14.16 -5.79
N LEU A 226 -12.56 15.07 -6.01
CA LEU A 226 -12.27 16.44 -6.39
C LEU A 226 -11.56 17.22 -5.29
N ILE A 227 -12.04 17.11 -4.04
CA ILE A 227 -11.39 17.77 -2.90
C ILE A 227 -9.93 17.30 -2.75
N ILE A 228 -9.68 15.99 -2.83
CA ILE A 228 -8.32 15.43 -2.77
C ILE A 228 -7.47 15.94 -3.94
N THR A 229 -7.99 15.99 -5.16
CA THR A 229 -7.25 16.51 -6.32
C THR A 229 -6.84 17.97 -6.11
N ILE A 230 -7.72 18.79 -5.55
CA ILE A 230 -7.39 20.18 -5.22
C ILE A 230 -6.33 20.23 -4.11
N PHE A 231 -6.44 19.43 -3.06
CA PHE A 231 -5.42 19.36 -2.01
C PHE A 231 -4.08 18.85 -2.52
N GLU A 232 -4.06 17.87 -3.42
CA GLU A 232 -2.84 17.41 -4.09
C GLU A 232 -2.11 18.57 -4.79
N GLY A 233 -2.85 19.44 -5.48
CA GLY A 233 -2.31 20.64 -6.11
C GLY A 233 -1.72 21.61 -5.09
N VAL A 234 -2.51 21.98 -4.07
CA VAL A 234 -2.14 22.98 -3.06
C VAL A 234 -0.95 22.55 -2.21
N LEU A 235 -1.02 21.33 -1.68
CA LEU A 235 -0.04 20.85 -0.70
C LEU A 235 1.33 20.58 -1.30
N ARG A 236 1.44 20.42 -2.62
CA ARG A 236 2.73 20.34 -3.33
C ARG A 236 3.50 21.66 -3.26
N TRP A 237 2.80 22.79 -3.26
CA TRP A 237 3.42 24.13 -3.27
C TRP A 237 3.55 24.73 -1.88
N LYS A 238 2.55 24.51 -1.04
CA LYS A 238 2.52 25.08 0.31
C LYS A 238 2.04 24.03 1.31
N PRO A 239 2.94 23.17 1.79
CA PRO A 239 2.58 22.12 2.72
C PRO A 239 2.04 22.72 4.03
N ARG A 240 0.77 22.42 4.35
CA ARG A 240 0.08 22.80 5.59
C ARG A 240 -0.14 21.57 6.45
N VAL A 241 0.47 21.56 7.63
CA VAL A 241 0.43 20.42 8.56
C VAL A 241 -0.97 20.20 9.16
N ASP A 242 -1.74 21.27 9.38
CA ASP A 242 -3.09 21.20 9.91
C ASP A 242 -4.05 20.38 9.03
N ILE A 243 -3.94 20.50 7.71
CA ILE A 243 -4.75 19.75 6.74
C ILE A 243 -4.53 18.24 6.88
N ILE A 244 -3.30 17.81 7.20
CA ILE A 244 -2.96 16.39 7.33
C ILE A 244 -3.76 15.73 8.46
N PHE A 245 -3.99 16.45 9.57
CA PHE A 245 -4.80 15.95 10.68
C PHE A 245 -6.29 15.81 10.34
N ASP A 246 -6.80 16.63 9.44
CA ASP A 246 -8.16 16.47 8.94
C ASP A 246 -8.26 15.34 7.92
N LEU A 247 -7.27 15.21 7.04
CA LEU A 247 -7.27 14.17 6.00
C LEU A 247 -7.11 12.75 6.56
N ILE A 248 -6.36 12.58 7.68
CA ILE A 248 -6.18 11.25 8.29
C ILE A 248 -7.49 10.65 8.81
N THR A 249 -8.47 11.49 9.16
CA THR A 249 -9.78 11.03 9.65
C THR A 249 -10.57 10.22 8.61
N VAL A 250 -10.14 10.20 7.36
CA VAL A 250 -10.78 9.38 6.31
C VAL A 250 -10.80 7.90 6.66
N TYR A 251 -9.77 7.41 7.35
CA TYR A 251 -9.67 6.01 7.73
C TYR A 251 -10.63 5.60 8.85
N THR A 252 -11.13 6.57 9.61
CA THR A 252 -12.03 6.35 10.77
C THR A 252 -13.46 6.70 10.47
N ARG A 253 -13.71 7.60 9.50
CA ARG A 253 -15.05 8.12 9.18
C ARG A 253 -15.80 7.29 8.14
N ASN A 254 -15.21 6.22 7.60
CA ASN A 254 -15.81 5.35 6.58
C ASN A 254 -16.38 6.12 5.37
N LEU A 255 -15.68 7.16 4.94
CA LEU A 255 -16.10 7.94 3.78
C LEU A 255 -15.84 7.13 2.49
N PRO A 256 -16.79 7.09 1.56
CA PRO A 256 -16.63 6.38 0.29
C PRO A 256 -15.62 7.10 -0.59
N MET A 257 -14.44 6.47 -0.82
CA MET A 257 -13.38 7.00 -1.64
C MET A 257 -12.36 5.94 -2.03
N ASP A 258 -11.45 6.27 -2.95
CA ASP A 258 -10.28 5.46 -3.25
C ASP A 258 -9.20 5.63 -2.16
N LEU A 259 -9.24 4.76 -1.15
CA LEU A 259 -8.28 4.76 -0.04
C LEU A 259 -6.84 4.47 -0.51
N ILE A 260 -6.66 3.72 -1.61
CA ILE A 260 -5.32 3.42 -2.15
C ILE A 260 -4.69 4.71 -2.71
N ARG A 261 -5.46 5.47 -3.49
CA ARG A 261 -5.03 6.78 -4.01
C ARG A 261 -4.70 7.74 -2.86
N MET A 262 -5.60 7.81 -1.87
CA MET A 262 -5.44 8.67 -0.70
C MET A 262 -4.17 8.32 0.09
N THR A 263 -3.97 7.04 0.40
CA THR A 263 -2.78 6.58 1.13
C THR A 263 -1.50 6.89 0.36
N ARG A 264 -1.48 6.66 -0.95
CA ARG A 264 -0.33 7.00 -1.81
C ARG A 264 -0.03 8.49 -1.81
N PHE A 265 -1.07 9.33 -1.90
CA PHE A 265 -0.92 10.77 -1.83
C PHE A 265 -0.31 11.20 -0.49
N LEU A 266 -0.87 10.74 0.63
CA LEU A 266 -0.40 11.08 1.98
C LEU A 266 1.03 10.60 2.25
N LEU A 267 1.37 9.38 1.83
CA LEU A 267 2.74 8.85 1.93
C LEU A 267 3.74 9.72 1.15
N ASN A 268 3.42 10.08 -0.10
CA ASN A 268 4.30 10.91 -0.91
C ASN A 268 4.43 12.32 -0.36
N LEU A 269 3.35 12.88 0.19
CA LEU A 269 3.36 14.23 0.75
C LEU A 269 4.23 14.33 2.00
N VAL A 270 4.15 13.35 2.90
CA VAL A 270 4.77 13.41 4.23
C VAL A 270 5.93 12.43 4.36
N ALA A 271 5.64 11.13 4.26
CA ALA A 271 6.62 10.10 4.62
C ALA A 271 7.82 10.07 3.65
N PHE A 272 7.56 10.27 2.36
CA PHE A 272 8.59 10.26 1.30
C PHE A 272 9.00 11.66 0.83
N SER A 273 8.64 12.71 1.59
CA SER A 273 9.07 14.07 1.31
C SER A 273 10.59 14.20 1.44
N ASP A 274 11.23 14.96 0.56
CA ASP A 274 12.66 15.29 0.68
C ASP A 274 12.93 16.37 1.73
N ASP A 275 11.92 17.14 2.12
CA ASP A 275 12.01 18.19 3.13
C ASP A 275 11.97 17.61 4.55
N VAL A 276 13.15 17.50 5.16
CA VAL A 276 13.33 17.02 6.54
C VAL A 276 12.67 17.94 7.56
N PHE A 277 12.70 19.25 7.32
CA PHE A 277 12.11 20.23 8.25
C PHE A 277 10.59 20.13 8.28
N TYR A 278 9.98 19.89 7.11
CA TYR A 278 8.55 19.63 7.02
C TYR A 278 8.17 18.33 7.74
N GLN A 279 8.90 17.24 7.50
CA GLN A 279 8.68 15.96 8.18
C GLN A 279 8.82 16.09 9.70
N ARG A 280 9.85 16.79 10.16
CA ARG A 280 10.07 17.06 11.58
C ARG A 280 8.93 17.89 12.18
N ASN A 281 8.43 18.90 11.47
CA ASN A 281 7.29 19.71 11.92
C ASN A 281 6.02 18.86 12.02
N VAL A 282 5.75 17.97 11.07
CA VAL A 282 4.62 17.02 11.14
C VAL A 282 4.75 16.13 12.37
N PHE A 283 5.92 15.55 12.60
CA PHE A 283 6.15 14.68 13.75
C PHE A 283 5.99 15.43 15.08
N PHE A 284 6.61 16.60 15.19
CA PHE A 284 6.51 17.42 16.40
C PHE A 284 5.07 17.86 16.70
N ARG A 285 4.32 18.30 15.68
CA ARG A 285 2.90 18.63 15.81
C ARG A 285 2.05 17.45 16.24
N PHE A 286 2.36 16.26 15.74
CA PHE A 286 1.71 15.02 16.19
C PHE A 286 1.99 14.74 17.67
N LEU A 287 3.24 14.85 18.13
CA LEU A 287 3.61 14.65 19.53
C LEU A 287 2.91 15.66 20.47
N ILE A 288 2.78 16.91 20.05
CA ILE A 288 2.02 17.92 20.81
C ILE A 288 0.56 17.49 20.96
N ARG A 289 -0.08 17.08 19.85
CA ARG A 289 -1.48 16.66 19.81
C ARG A 289 -1.73 15.25 20.33
N PHE A 290 -0.67 14.50 20.64
CA PHE A 290 -0.80 13.12 21.08
C PHE A 290 -1.63 12.95 22.36
N SER A 291 -1.53 13.92 23.28
CA SER A 291 -2.34 13.95 24.51
C SER A 291 -3.71 14.65 24.33
N ASP A 292 -4.01 15.16 23.13
CA ASP A 292 -5.25 15.85 22.84
C ASP A 292 -6.39 14.84 22.63
N THR A 293 -7.53 15.08 23.24
CA THR A 293 -8.76 14.29 23.08
C THR A 293 -9.46 14.54 21.74
N SER A 294 -9.06 15.57 21.00
CA SER A 294 -9.58 15.85 19.65
C SER A 294 -9.24 14.78 18.63
N LEU A 295 -8.16 14.02 18.84
CA LEU A 295 -7.76 12.87 18.04
C LEU A 295 -8.18 11.58 18.73
N SER A 296 -9.00 10.77 18.06
CA SER A 296 -9.37 9.44 18.55
C SER A 296 -8.14 8.50 18.59
N TRP A 297 -8.21 7.41 19.34
CA TRP A 297 -7.14 6.40 19.34
C TRP A 297 -6.90 5.82 17.96
N SER A 298 -7.96 5.59 17.21
CA SER A 298 -7.86 5.10 15.83
C SER A 298 -7.20 6.11 14.88
N ASP A 299 -7.46 7.42 15.01
CA ASP A 299 -6.77 8.46 14.24
C ASP A 299 -5.27 8.50 14.56
N LYS A 300 -4.91 8.38 15.85
CA LYS A 300 -3.51 8.30 16.29
C LYS A 300 -2.82 7.06 15.71
N THR A 301 -3.51 5.91 15.70
CA THR A 301 -3.03 4.65 15.11
C THR A 301 -2.72 4.83 13.62
N HIS A 302 -3.66 5.40 12.86
CA HIS A 302 -3.47 5.65 11.43
C HIS A 302 -2.39 6.70 11.17
N PHE A 303 -2.26 7.72 12.04
CA PHE A 303 -1.20 8.72 11.92
C PHE A 303 0.19 8.09 12.09
N ILE A 304 0.36 7.21 13.08
CA ILE A 304 1.61 6.46 13.26
C ILE A 304 1.87 5.56 12.05
N ARG A 305 0.87 4.80 11.62
CA ARG A 305 0.98 3.82 10.52
C ARG A 305 1.26 4.44 9.17
N VAL A 306 0.60 5.56 8.83
CA VAL A 306 0.67 6.19 7.51
C VAL A 306 1.81 7.20 7.42
N PHE A 307 2.11 7.92 8.51
CA PHE A 307 3.10 9.00 8.45
C PHE A 307 4.38 8.68 9.22
N ILE A 308 4.28 8.44 10.53
CA ILE A 308 5.47 8.46 11.40
C ILE A 308 6.38 7.25 11.11
N THR A 309 5.84 6.04 11.14
CA THR A 309 6.63 4.83 10.92
C THR A 309 7.25 4.79 9.51
N PRO A 310 6.52 5.04 8.41
CA PRO A 310 7.11 5.09 7.07
C PRO A 310 8.16 6.20 6.90
N MET A 311 7.94 7.37 7.49
CA MET A 311 8.88 8.48 7.48
C MET A 311 10.21 8.12 8.14
N LEU A 312 10.16 7.51 9.33
CA LEU A 312 11.34 7.03 10.04
C LEU A 312 12.10 5.99 9.23
N LEU A 313 11.39 5.02 8.64
CA LEU A 313 11.98 3.98 7.79
C LEU A 313 12.60 4.55 6.51
N TYR A 314 11.96 5.53 5.89
CA TYR A 314 12.50 6.23 4.71
C TYR A 314 13.79 6.97 5.05
N ARG A 315 13.79 7.74 6.15
CA ARG A 315 14.98 8.49 6.60
C ARG A 315 16.09 7.61 7.13
N ALA A 316 15.78 6.46 7.73
CA ALA A 316 16.80 5.52 8.19
C ALA A 316 17.75 5.05 7.07
N ARG A 317 17.31 5.11 5.81
CA ARG A 317 18.11 4.79 4.62
C ARG A 317 18.90 5.98 4.08
N SER A 318 18.65 7.17 4.59
CA SER A 318 19.30 8.41 4.14
C SER A 318 20.53 8.73 5.00
N ALA A 319 21.51 9.42 4.41
CA ALA A 319 22.66 9.94 5.14
C ALA A 319 22.29 11.00 6.19
N SER A 320 21.12 11.62 6.08
CA SER A 320 20.61 12.65 7.00
C SER A 320 19.59 12.14 8.02
N LYS A 321 19.67 10.86 8.41
CA LYS A 321 18.72 10.24 9.36
C LYS A 321 18.62 10.98 10.70
N ASP A 322 19.75 11.47 11.21
CA ASP A 322 19.83 12.12 12.53
C ASP A 322 19.19 13.53 12.56
N ALA A 323 18.93 14.12 11.39
CA ALA A 323 18.26 15.43 11.32
C ALA A 323 16.74 15.37 11.64
N LEU A 324 16.13 14.18 11.63
CA LEU A 324 14.71 13.99 11.96
C LEU A 324 14.47 13.90 13.47
N LEU A 325 15.39 13.26 14.20
CA LEU A 325 15.32 13.01 15.64
C LEU A 325 16.42 13.76 16.36
N ASP A 326 16.03 14.79 17.08
CA ASP A 326 16.90 15.49 18.02
C ASP A 326 16.47 15.20 19.47
N ASP A 327 17.23 15.76 20.41
CA ASP A 327 17.00 15.57 21.84
C ASP A 327 15.62 16.07 22.29
N ASP A 328 15.08 17.12 21.65
CA ASP A 328 13.75 17.65 21.93
C ASP A 328 12.67 16.65 21.53
N ILE A 329 12.70 16.14 20.31
CA ILE A 329 11.73 15.15 19.83
C ILE A 329 11.81 13.88 20.67
N VAL A 330 13.01 13.39 20.97
CA VAL A 330 13.21 12.23 21.86
C VAL A 330 12.62 12.47 23.25
N SER A 331 12.82 13.67 23.81
CA SER A 331 12.22 14.06 25.08
C SER A 331 10.70 14.09 25.02
N TYR A 332 10.11 14.62 23.94
CA TYR A 332 8.66 14.58 23.74
C TYR A 332 8.13 13.15 23.60
N ILE A 333 8.79 12.27 22.83
CA ILE A 333 8.43 10.85 22.74
C ILE A 333 8.47 10.22 24.13
N HIS A 334 9.54 10.45 24.89
CA HIS A 334 9.71 9.89 26.24
C HIS A 334 8.56 10.30 27.17
N HIS A 335 8.25 11.60 27.24
CA HIS A 335 7.23 12.11 28.15
C HIS A 335 5.79 11.87 27.69
N ARG A 336 5.53 11.81 26.37
CA ARG A 336 4.19 11.68 25.82
C ARG A 336 3.79 10.24 25.47
N ILE A 337 4.78 9.37 25.24
CA ILE A 337 4.56 7.98 24.83
C ILE A 337 5.05 7.02 25.91
N TRP A 338 6.36 6.95 26.19
CA TRP A 338 6.88 5.89 27.04
C TRP A 338 6.54 6.01 28.51
N ILE A 339 6.59 7.22 29.10
CA ILE A 339 6.16 7.40 30.50
C ILE A 339 4.66 7.08 30.68
N PRO A 340 3.73 7.57 29.83
CA PRO A 340 2.33 7.16 29.91
C PRO A 340 2.10 5.66 29.69
N MET A 341 2.87 5.01 28.81
CA MET A 341 2.83 3.54 28.66
C MET A 341 3.13 2.82 29.96
N LEU A 342 4.12 3.30 30.73
CA LEU A 342 4.47 2.72 32.03
C LEU A 342 3.36 2.88 33.08
N ASN A 343 2.55 3.94 32.97
CA ASN A 343 1.48 4.20 33.92
C ASN A 343 0.18 3.39 33.66
N GLY A 344 0.16 2.53 32.65
CA GLY A 344 -0.90 1.56 32.32
C GLY A 344 -2.32 2.10 32.18
N SER A 345 -2.72 3.06 33.02
CA SER A 345 -4.05 3.65 33.01
C SER A 345 -4.29 4.67 31.90
N THR A 346 -3.22 5.28 31.36
CA THR A 346 -3.32 6.37 30.37
C THR A 346 -3.84 5.86 29.01
N PHE A 347 -3.50 4.64 28.65
CA PHE A 347 -3.90 4.00 27.39
C PHE A 347 -4.86 2.83 27.59
N ALA A 348 -5.51 2.74 28.77
CA ALA A 348 -6.42 1.63 29.09
C ALA A 348 -7.66 1.57 28.17
N GLU A 349 -8.08 2.72 27.62
CA GLU A 349 -9.21 2.80 26.69
C GLU A 349 -8.80 2.64 25.22
N ALA A 350 -7.49 2.52 24.93
CA ALA A 350 -7.00 2.32 23.58
C ALA A 350 -7.19 0.86 23.15
N ASP A 351 -7.44 0.66 21.87
CA ASP A 351 -7.55 -0.67 21.27
C ASP A 351 -6.18 -1.36 21.11
N ASP A 352 -6.19 -2.68 20.88
CA ASP A 352 -4.98 -3.46 20.68
C ASP A 352 -4.20 -3.02 19.44
N ALA A 353 -4.89 -2.52 18.39
CA ALA A 353 -4.26 -2.00 17.19
C ALA A 353 -3.38 -0.78 17.49
N PHE A 354 -3.81 0.11 18.38
CA PHE A 354 -3.01 1.24 18.84
C PHE A 354 -1.75 0.78 19.59
N HIS A 355 -1.88 -0.20 20.50
CA HIS A 355 -0.75 -0.75 21.23
C HIS A 355 0.28 -1.41 20.29
N VAL A 356 -0.18 -2.18 19.30
CA VAL A 356 0.68 -2.80 18.30
C VAL A 356 1.47 -1.74 17.51
N GLU A 357 0.81 -0.68 17.02
CA GLU A 357 1.49 0.38 16.26
C GLU A 357 2.48 1.16 17.12
N LEU A 358 2.16 1.39 18.38
CA LEU A 358 3.04 2.11 19.29
C LEU A 358 4.29 1.30 19.66
N LEU A 359 4.12 0.00 19.91
CA LEU A 359 5.23 -0.93 20.13
C LEU A 359 6.08 -1.08 18.86
N HIS A 360 5.45 -1.14 17.68
CA HIS A 360 6.14 -1.20 16.40
C HIS A 360 6.94 0.09 16.11
N LEU A 361 6.35 1.26 16.34
CA LEU A 361 7.05 2.54 16.27
C LEU A 361 8.30 2.54 17.17
N THR A 362 8.14 2.10 18.43
CA THR A 362 9.25 2.03 19.38
C THR A 362 10.32 1.05 18.91
N ALA A 363 9.93 -0.09 18.33
CA ALA A 363 10.87 -1.07 17.78
C ALA A 363 11.65 -0.52 16.56
N VAL A 364 11.02 0.28 15.70
CA VAL A 364 11.68 0.98 14.57
C VAL A 364 12.66 2.03 15.08
N LEU A 365 12.30 2.80 16.09
CA LEU A 365 13.19 3.78 16.73
C LEU A 365 14.43 3.10 17.32
N ILE A 366 14.29 1.97 18.01
CA ILE A 366 15.42 1.20 18.54
C ILE A 366 16.30 0.68 17.41
N GLU A 367 15.73 0.14 16.34
CA GLU A 367 16.51 -0.46 15.26
C GLU A 367 17.41 0.55 14.54
N HIS A 368 16.87 1.74 14.28
CA HIS A 368 17.52 2.72 13.40
C HIS A 368 18.12 3.93 14.11
N TYR A 369 17.63 4.26 15.31
CA TYR A 369 17.97 5.49 16.03
C TYR A 369 18.43 5.26 17.47
N HIS A 370 18.90 4.04 17.81
CA HIS A 370 19.26 3.65 19.18
C HIS A 370 20.28 4.58 19.84
N SER A 371 21.19 5.20 19.08
CA SER A 371 22.17 6.17 19.60
C SER A 371 21.53 7.37 20.31
N SER A 372 20.40 7.85 19.81
CA SER A 372 19.65 8.97 20.40
C SER A 372 18.77 8.55 21.59
N LEU A 373 18.61 7.24 21.83
CA LEU A 373 17.69 6.69 22.84
C LEU A 373 18.36 6.23 24.13
N GLU A 374 19.68 6.43 24.31
CA GLU A 374 20.43 5.96 25.47
C GLU A 374 19.83 6.42 26.81
N VAL A 375 19.35 7.66 26.88
CA VAL A 375 18.73 8.24 28.09
C VAL A 375 17.42 7.53 28.45
N ALA A 376 16.60 7.18 27.46
CA ALA A 376 15.28 6.57 27.63
C ALA A 376 15.31 5.03 27.70
N ARG A 377 16.45 4.39 27.44
CA ARG A 377 16.57 2.91 27.29
C ARG A 377 15.95 2.10 28.43
N LYS A 378 16.09 2.57 29.69
CA LYS A 378 15.55 1.86 30.86
C LYS A 378 14.03 1.84 30.88
N ASP A 379 13.41 2.94 30.47
CA ASP A 379 11.96 3.04 30.47
C ASP A 379 11.35 2.34 29.26
N ILE A 380 12.02 2.37 28.10
CA ILE A 380 11.63 1.61 26.92
C ILE A 380 11.55 0.10 27.24
N ILE A 381 12.58 -0.48 27.87
CA ILE A 381 12.54 -1.92 28.17
C ILE A 381 11.50 -2.27 29.25
N LYS A 382 11.24 -1.37 30.20
CA LYS A 382 10.14 -1.56 31.17
C LYS A 382 8.78 -1.56 30.47
N CYS A 383 8.55 -0.68 29.47
CA CYS A 383 7.35 -0.71 28.64
C CYS A 383 7.19 -2.08 27.96
N ALA A 384 8.27 -2.63 27.39
CA ALA A 384 8.23 -3.97 26.81
C ALA A 384 7.81 -5.03 27.83
N TRP A 385 8.39 -5.03 29.04
CA TRP A 385 8.02 -6.01 30.09
C TRP A 385 6.54 -5.91 30.52
N GLN A 386 5.93 -4.75 30.43
CA GLN A 386 4.53 -4.58 30.80
C GLN A 386 3.59 -5.30 29.80
N TYR A 387 3.92 -5.25 28.50
CA TYR A 387 3.09 -5.85 27.45
C TYR A 387 3.45 -7.30 27.10
N ILE A 388 4.56 -7.85 27.64
CA ILE A 388 5.02 -9.21 27.32
C ILE A 388 4.03 -10.31 27.77
N ASN A 389 3.20 -9.99 28.76
CA ASN A 389 2.14 -10.87 29.27
C ASN A 389 0.76 -10.52 28.76
N SER A 390 0.64 -9.68 27.72
CA SER A 390 -0.65 -9.34 27.12
C SER A 390 -1.41 -10.61 26.69
N GLU A 391 -2.72 -10.59 26.84
CA GLU A 391 -3.61 -11.67 26.37
C GLU A 391 -3.73 -11.62 24.85
N ASP A 392 -3.69 -10.43 24.23
CA ASP A 392 -3.68 -10.30 22.77
C ASP A 392 -2.38 -10.81 22.17
N THR A 393 -2.51 -11.67 21.17
CA THR A 393 -1.38 -12.35 20.52
C THR A 393 -0.49 -11.37 19.75
N TYR A 394 -1.09 -10.39 19.05
CA TYR A 394 -0.31 -9.44 18.25
C TYR A 394 0.45 -8.44 19.12
N VAL A 395 -0.16 -7.91 20.16
CA VAL A 395 0.49 -7.05 21.16
C VAL A 395 1.67 -7.78 21.78
N LYS A 396 1.46 -9.03 22.21
CA LYS A 396 2.50 -9.87 22.81
C LYS A 396 3.67 -10.14 21.84
N GLN A 397 3.38 -10.54 20.59
CA GLN A 397 4.44 -10.87 19.64
C GLN A 397 5.17 -9.62 19.13
N THR A 398 4.49 -8.47 19.02
CA THR A 398 5.13 -7.18 18.72
C THR A 398 6.04 -6.74 19.87
N THR A 399 5.66 -7.04 21.11
CA THR A 399 6.50 -6.79 22.28
C THR A 399 7.76 -7.65 22.25
N TYR A 400 7.68 -8.92 21.87
CA TYR A 400 8.86 -9.76 21.69
C TYR A 400 9.78 -9.24 20.58
N LEU A 401 9.20 -8.73 19.48
CA LEU A 401 9.98 -8.09 18.41
C LEU A 401 10.73 -6.85 18.92
N LEU A 402 10.06 -6.01 19.71
CA LEU A 402 10.68 -4.85 20.35
C LEU A 402 11.82 -5.28 21.26
N ALA A 403 11.60 -6.28 22.12
CA ALA A 403 12.62 -6.79 23.02
C ALA A 403 13.83 -7.38 22.26
N ALA A 404 13.60 -8.12 21.18
CA ALA A 404 14.65 -8.66 20.34
C ALA A 404 15.52 -7.55 19.71
N ARG A 405 14.89 -6.49 19.16
CA ARG A 405 15.60 -5.31 18.63
C ARG A 405 16.35 -4.56 19.72
N PHE A 406 15.78 -4.45 20.91
CA PHE A 406 16.44 -3.83 22.06
C PHE A 406 17.70 -4.59 22.45
N PHE A 407 17.65 -5.91 22.57
CA PHE A 407 18.80 -6.74 22.97
C PHE A 407 19.90 -6.78 21.91
N LYS A 408 19.53 -6.59 20.63
CA LYS A 408 20.51 -6.45 19.56
C LYS A 408 21.30 -5.14 19.64
N ASN A 409 20.67 -4.05 20.07
CA ASN A 409 21.25 -2.71 20.00
C ASN A 409 21.78 -2.19 21.36
N PHE A 410 21.29 -2.74 22.49
CA PHE A 410 21.69 -2.32 23.82
C PHE A 410 22.25 -3.49 24.64
N PRO A 411 23.38 -3.30 25.36
CA PRO A 411 23.92 -4.31 26.24
C PRO A 411 22.89 -4.78 27.28
N THR A 412 22.65 -6.08 27.33
CA THR A 412 21.59 -6.66 28.17
C THR A 412 22.09 -7.91 28.89
N PRO A 413 21.76 -8.08 30.19
CA PRO A 413 22.13 -9.29 30.94
C PRO A 413 21.53 -10.55 30.29
N PRO A 414 22.31 -11.67 30.21
CA PRO A 414 21.91 -12.91 29.52
C PRO A 414 20.57 -13.50 29.97
N LYS A 415 20.23 -13.35 31.25
CA LYS A 415 18.96 -13.85 31.79
C LYS A 415 17.72 -13.32 31.10
N PHE A 416 17.71 -12.04 30.68
CA PHE A 416 16.59 -11.44 29.99
C PHE A 416 16.48 -11.94 28.54
N ILE A 417 17.63 -12.12 27.88
CA ILE A 417 17.70 -12.71 26.54
C ILE A 417 17.11 -14.12 26.57
N LEU A 418 17.49 -14.95 27.55
CA LEU A 418 16.99 -16.31 27.73
C LEU A 418 15.48 -16.33 28.03
N THR A 419 14.97 -15.37 28.80
CA THR A 419 13.52 -15.27 29.09
C THR A 419 12.72 -15.02 27.80
N VAL A 420 13.16 -14.05 26.98
CA VAL A 420 12.52 -13.72 25.69
C VAL A 420 12.66 -14.89 24.70
N TRP A 421 13.84 -15.51 24.62
CA TRP A 421 14.07 -16.69 23.79
C TRP A 421 13.09 -17.83 24.12
N THR A 422 12.97 -18.14 25.41
CA THR A 422 12.07 -19.20 25.89
C THR A 422 10.61 -18.87 25.60
N GLY A 423 10.22 -17.59 25.77
CA GLY A 423 8.87 -17.13 25.46
C GLY A 423 8.51 -17.21 23.96
N LEU A 424 9.46 -16.85 23.09
CA LEU A 424 9.29 -16.93 21.63
C LEU A 424 9.18 -18.36 21.10
N LEU A 425 9.84 -19.32 21.75
CA LEU A 425 9.77 -20.73 21.35
C LEU A 425 8.42 -21.38 21.69
N LYS A 426 7.68 -20.82 22.66
CA LYS A 426 6.34 -21.31 23.01
C LYS A 426 5.33 -20.80 21.98
N PRO A 427 4.69 -21.70 21.19
CA PRO A 427 3.77 -21.28 20.15
C PRO A 427 2.54 -20.57 20.75
N PRO A 428 2.13 -19.42 20.21
CA PRO A 428 0.90 -18.76 20.63
C PRO A 428 -0.32 -19.57 20.19
N PRO A 429 -1.50 -19.39 20.81
CA PRO A 429 -2.73 -20.07 20.42
C PRO A 429 -3.10 -19.88 18.94
N SER A 430 -2.88 -18.67 18.40
CA SER A 430 -3.07 -18.29 16.98
C SER A 430 -1.73 -18.27 16.22
N TYR A 431 -0.98 -19.38 16.29
CA TYR A 431 0.38 -19.47 15.75
C TYR A 431 0.51 -19.05 14.29
N ASN A 432 -0.44 -19.44 13.42
CA ASN A 432 -0.36 -19.15 11.98
C ASN A 432 -0.40 -17.65 11.69
N GLU A 433 -1.13 -16.89 12.47
CA GLU A 433 -1.30 -15.44 12.28
C GLU A 433 -0.05 -14.67 12.74
N ALA A 434 0.51 -15.05 13.89
CA ALA A 434 1.68 -14.37 14.48
C ALA A 434 3.04 -14.93 14.05
N ARG A 435 3.07 -16.00 13.25
CA ARG A 435 4.28 -16.73 12.87
C ARG A 435 5.38 -15.85 12.27
N SER A 436 5.00 -14.87 11.46
CA SER A 436 5.95 -13.95 10.84
C SER A 436 6.71 -13.14 11.89
N LEU A 437 6.01 -12.61 12.91
CA LEU A 437 6.59 -11.83 14.00
C LEU A 437 7.50 -12.71 14.87
N VAL A 438 7.08 -13.93 15.21
CA VAL A 438 7.88 -14.89 15.97
C VAL A 438 9.18 -15.20 15.26
N ASN A 439 9.12 -15.54 13.98
CA ASN A 439 10.27 -15.86 13.16
C ASN A 439 11.23 -14.67 13.04
N GLN A 440 10.71 -13.47 12.77
CA GLN A 440 11.52 -12.26 12.70
C GLN A 440 12.20 -11.95 14.05
N SER A 441 11.49 -12.10 15.15
CA SER A 441 12.03 -11.87 16.49
C SER A 441 13.15 -12.83 16.83
N LEU A 442 12.99 -14.12 16.50
CA LEU A 442 14.02 -15.16 16.71
C LEU A 442 15.26 -14.88 15.85
N ASP A 443 15.09 -14.50 14.58
CA ASP A 443 16.21 -14.21 13.68
C ASP A 443 17.00 -12.97 14.13
N ILE A 444 16.32 -11.94 14.67
CA ILE A 444 16.97 -10.75 15.23
C ILE A 444 17.70 -11.07 16.55
N LEU A 445 17.11 -11.93 17.37
CA LEU A 445 17.65 -12.28 18.68
C LEU A 445 18.84 -13.24 18.60
N ALA A 446 18.88 -14.11 17.59
CA ALA A 446 19.89 -15.16 17.43
C ALA A 446 21.35 -14.70 17.59
N PRO A 447 21.79 -13.56 16.98
CA PRO A 447 23.15 -13.06 17.14
C PRO A 447 23.50 -12.58 18.57
N SER A 448 22.48 -12.22 19.37
CA SER A 448 22.65 -11.70 20.74
C SER A 448 22.67 -12.79 21.79
N ILE A 449 22.47 -14.05 21.39
CA ILE A 449 22.45 -15.19 22.32
C ILE A 449 23.85 -15.44 22.86
N PRO A 450 24.00 -15.61 24.21
CA PRO A 450 25.29 -15.88 24.83
C PRO A 450 25.90 -17.19 24.31
N GLN A 451 27.12 -17.12 23.80
CA GLN A 451 27.91 -18.28 23.40
C GLN A 451 28.79 -18.66 24.59
N GLU A 452 28.47 -19.78 25.21
CA GLU A 452 29.25 -20.35 26.34
C GLU A 452 30.03 -21.57 25.84
N VAL A 453 31.15 -21.87 26.48
CA VAL A 453 31.91 -23.07 26.17
C VAL A 453 31.14 -24.32 26.58
N GLY A 454 30.97 -25.26 25.67
CA GLY A 454 30.20 -26.48 25.86
C GLY A 454 28.73 -26.35 25.42
N TYR A 455 27.80 -26.79 26.26
CA TYR A 455 26.36 -26.69 25.95
C TYR A 455 25.74 -25.50 26.70
N PRO A 456 25.54 -24.38 26.02
CA PRO A 456 24.99 -23.17 26.61
C PRO A 456 23.54 -23.38 27.11
N MET A 457 23.13 -22.56 28.06
CA MET A 457 21.82 -22.69 28.72
C MET A 457 20.67 -22.59 27.74
N TRP A 458 20.76 -21.71 26.72
CA TRP A 458 19.73 -21.57 25.70
C TRP A 458 19.47 -22.88 24.92
N ALA A 459 20.54 -23.62 24.58
CA ALA A 459 20.45 -24.87 23.84
C ALA A 459 19.83 -25.98 24.72
N LYS A 460 20.24 -26.08 26.00
CA LYS A 460 19.64 -27.02 26.96
C LYS A 460 18.14 -26.74 27.16
N THR A 461 17.78 -25.46 27.32
CA THR A 461 16.39 -25.06 27.51
C THR A 461 15.55 -25.36 26.24
N THR A 462 16.06 -25.03 25.07
CA THR A 462 15.39 -25.33 23.80
C THR A 462 15.17 -26.84 23.63
N ARG A 463 16.17 -27.63 23.96
CA ARG A 463 16.09 -29.09 23.88
C ARG A 463 15.04 -29.65 24.85
N ARG A 464 15.05 -29.18 26.11
CA ARG A 464 14.08 -29.56 27.13
C ARG A 464 12.63 -29.23 26.70
N LEU A 465 12.41 -28.03 26.16
CA LEU A 465 11.09 -27.64 25.66
C LEU A 465 10.58 -28.56 24.54
N LEU A 466 11.46 -28.98 23.62
CA LEU A 466 11.11 -29.92 22.56
C LEU A 466 10.71 -31.30 23.11
N GLU A 467 11.29 -31.73 24.25
CA GLU A 467 10.95 -32.99 24.91
C GLU A 467 9.67 -32.92 25.72
N GLU A 468 9.47 -31.82 26.47
CA GLU A 468 8.33 -31.64 27.38
C GLU A 468 7.03 -31.35 26.64
N GLU A 469 7.03 -30.43 25.69
CA GLU A 469 5.81 -30.00 25.00
C GLU A 469 5.49 -30.82 23.74
N ASN A 470 6.49 -31.31 23.02
CA ASN A 470 6.41 -32.18 21.83
C ASN A 470 5.22 -31.85 20.88
N SER A 471 4.78 -30.57 20.87
CA SER A 471 3.72 -30.10 19.98
C SER A 471 4.26 -29.90 18.56
N GLN A 472 3.42 -30.16 17.56
CA GLN A 472 3.83 -30.00 16.16
C GLN A 472 4.24 -28.55 15.82
N SER A 473 3.53 -27.56 16.38
CA SER A 473 3.86 -26.13 16.19
C SER A 473 5.21 -25.76 16.77
N MET A 474 5.57 -26.26 17.95
CA MET A 474 6.89 -26.02 18.54
C MET A 474 8.00 -26.67 17.73
N ILE A 475 7.81 -27.94 17.33
CA ILE A 475 8.78 -28.65 16.47
C ILE A 475 9.02 -27.86 15.18
N MET A 476 7.93 -27.40 14.53
CA MET A 476 7.99 -26.59 13.32
C MET A 476 8.78 -25.28 13.56
N THR A 477 8.49 -24.56 14.65
CA THR A 477 9.17 -23.30 14.99
C THR A 477 10.67 -23.51 15.18
N VAL A 478 11.06 -24.48 16.00
CA VAL A 478 12.48 -24.74 16.30
C VAL A 478 13.21 -25.25 15.07
N TYR A 479 12.61 -26.14 14.27
CA TYR A 479 13.29 -26.69 13.09
C TYR A 479 13.40 -25.67 11.95
N HIS A 480 12.40 -24.82 11.75
CA HIS A 480 12.54 -23.68 10.86
C HIS A 480 13.66 -22.73 11.31
N LEU A 481 13.79 -22.51 12.63
CA LEU A 481 14.87 -21.69 13.17
C LEU A 481 16.22 -22.34 12.92
N ILE A 482 16.37 -23.65 13.13
CA ILE A 482 17.62 -24.39 12.86
C ILE A 482 18.01 -24.26 11.38
N VAL A 483 17.06 -24.40 10.46
CA VAL A 483 17.29 -24.26 9.00
C VAL A 483 17.71 -22.82 8.64
N ARG A 484 17.12 -21.81 9.28
CA ARG A 484 17.48 -20.40 9.03
C ARG A 484 18.77 -19.97 9.70
N GLN A 485 19.11 -20.55 10.85
CA GLN A 485 20.28 -20.21 11.67
C GLN A 485 21.20 -21.43 11.91
N PRO A 486 21.67 -22.12 10.85
CA PRO A 486 22.42 -23.37 10.99
C PRO A 486 23.72 -23.19 11.75
N ASP A 487 24.38 -22.03 11.63
CA ASP A 487 25.64 -21.74 12.30
C ASP A 487 25.49 -21.58 13.82
N LEU A 488 24.35 -21.03 14.30
CA LEU A 488 24.04 -20.93 15.73
C LEU A 488 23.94 -22.33 16.37
N PHE A 489 23.29 -23.27 15.67
CA PHE A 489 23.05 -24.62 16.19
C PHE A 489 24.18 -25.61 15.90
N TYR A 490 25.09 -25.30 14.99
CA TYR A 490 26.20 -26.19 14.63
C TYR A 490 27.07 -26.63 15.82
N PRO A 491 27.51 -25.74 16.73
CA PRO A 491 28.32 -26.14 17.90
C PRO A 491 27.59 -27.09 18.85
N VAL A 492 26.27 -27.00 18.92
CA VAL A 492 25.40 -27.76 19.83
C VAL A 492 24.58 -28.86 19.13
N ARG A 493 24.89 -29.17 17.85
CA ARG A 493 24.16 -30.12 17.01
C ARG A 493 23.97 -31.50 17.63
N ALA A 494 24.91 -31.94 18.45
CA ALA A 494 24.83 -33.22 19.19
C ALA A 494 23.58 -33.32 20.07
N LEU A 495 23.05 -32.20 20.58
CA LEU A 495 21.81 -32.19 21.36
C LEU A 495 20.56 -32.32 20.51
N PHE A 496 20.59 -31.84 19.24
CA PHE A 496 19.39 -31.71 18.42
C PHE A 496 19.25 -32.81 17.37
N VAL A 497 20.35 -33.26 16.75
CA VAL A 497 20.31 -34.25 15.67
C VAL A 497 19.56 -35.53 16.04
N PRO A 498 19.76 -36.15 17.22
CA PRO A 498 19.00 -37.36 17.59
C PRO A 498 17.48 -37.11 17.63
N HIS A 499 17.06 -35.97 18.16
CA HIS A 499 15.64 -35.64 18.23
C HIS A 499 15.06 -35.34 16.84
N ILE A 500 15.79 -34.60 16.00
CA ILE A 500 15.40 -34.29 14.63
C ILE A 500 15.18 -35.60 13.86
N VAL A 501 16.15 -36.49 13.87
CA VAL A 501 16.08 -37.77 13.13
C VAL A 501 14.88 -38.61 13.58
N ASN A 502 14.62 -38.69 14.88
CA ASN A 502 13.48 -39.41 15.43
C ASN A 502 12.13 -38.77 15.04
N SER A 503 12.10 -37.45 14.79
CA SER A 503 10.89 -36.71 14.42
C SER A 503 10.60 -36.68 12.93
N LEU A 504 11.54 -37.04 12.05
CA LEU A 504 11.42 -36.93 10.59
C LEU A 504 10.19 -37.69 10.06
N ALA A 505 9.95 -38.90 10.57
CA ALA A 505 8.79 -39.70 10.14
C ALA A 505 7.45 -39.02 10.48
N LYS A 506 7.35 -38.35 11.63
CA LYS A 506 6.18 -37.60 12.08
C LYS A 506 5.97 -36.36 11.20
N LEU A 507 7.04 -35.71 10.78
CA LEU A 507 7.00 -34.49 9.95
C LEU A 507 6.69 -34.77 8.48
N GLY A 508 7.17 -35.88 7.91
CA GLY A 508 7.14 -36.09 6.47
C GLY A 508 6.25 -37.22 5.98
N LEU A 509 6.05 -38.30 6.77
CA LEU A 509 5.45 -39.54 6.27
C LEU A 509 3.97 -39.70 6.62
N HIS A 510 3.40 -38.94 7.52
CA HIS A 510 1.99 -39.07 7.89
C HIS A 510 1.11 -38.44 6.80
N SER A 511 -0.03 -39.07 6.50
CA SER A 511 -0.95 -38.63 5.44
C SER A 511 -1.57 -37.24 5.70
N SER A 512 -1.82 -36.89 6.96
CA SER A 512 -2.44 -35.63 7.38
C SER A 512 -1.45 -34.44 7.46
N VAL A 513 -0.17 -34.65 7.17
CA VAL A 513 0.87 -33.61 7.30
C VAL A 513 0.84 -32.66 6.12
N SER A 514 0.98 -31.35 6.40
CA SER A 514 1.02 -30.30 5.39
C SER A 514 2.23 -30.42 4.45
N GLY A 515 2.12 -29.90 3.23
CA GLY A 515 3.24 -29.82 2.29
C GLY A 515 4.42 -29.04 2.85
N GLU A 516 4.16 -28.03 3.68
CA GLU A 516 5.17 -27.24 4.37
C GLU A 516 5.99 -28.08 5.37
N SER A 517 5.35 -28.88 6.19
CA SER A 517 6.03 -29.76 7.14
C SER A 517 6.90 -30.81 6.42
N ARG A 518 6.43 -31.32 5.27
CA ARG A 518 7.22 -32.22 4.41
C ARG A 518 8.42 -31.50 3.82
N SER A 519 8.26 -30.26 3.32
CA SER A 519 9.38 -29.45 2.83
C SER A 519 10.40 -29.22 3.93
N LEU A 520 9.96 -28.81 5.13
CA LEU A 520 10.83 -28.61 6.28
C LEU A 520 11.60 -29.88 6.65
N SER A 521 10.98 -31.07 6.54
CA SER A 521 11.66 -32.32 6.82
C SER A 521 12.83 -32.61 5.88
N ILE A 522 12.73 -32.17 4.61
CA ILE A 522 13.84 -32.24 3.65
C ILE A 522 14.90 -31.21 3.97
N ASP A 523 14.51 -29.96 4.28
CA ASP A 523 15.42 -28.85 4.58
C ASP A 523 16.25 -29.13 5.84
N ILE A 524 15.63 -29.64 6.90
CA ILE A 524 16.34 -30.00 8.13
C ILE A 524 17.27 -31.22 7.92
N THR A 525 16.88 -32.14 7.03
CA THR A 525 17.74 -33.28 6.67
C THR A 525 18.96 -32.79 5.87
N GLN A 526 18.77 -31.86 4.96
CA GLN A 526 19.89 -31.19 4.25
C GLN A 526 20.82 -30.49 5.25
N THR A 527 20.29 -29.78 6.22
CA THR A 527 21.09 -29.11 7.28
C THR A 527 21.94 -30.10 8.07
N ILE A 528 21.40 -31.26 8.43
CA ILE A 528 22.17 -32.33 9.10
C ILE A 528 23.31 -32.82 8.22
N TYR A 529 23.06 -33.02 6.92
CA TYR A 529 24.06 -33.46 5.96
C TYR A 529 25.18 -32.41 5.81
N ASP A 530 24.83 -31.15 5.68
CA ASP A 530 25.79 -30.04 5.55
C ASP A 530 26.65 -29.89 6.82
N TRP A 531 26.04 -30.04 8.00
CA TRP A 531 26.78 -30.08 9.28
C TRP A 531 27.78 -31.24 9.33
N GLU A 532 27.41 -32.39 8.81
CA GLU A 532 28.32 -33.55 8.78
C GLU A 532 29.47 -33.35 7.82
N LEU A 533 29.22 -32.81 6.64
CA LEU A 533 30.28 -32.45 5.67
C LEU A 533 31.25 -31.42 6.27
N ARG A 534 30.74 -30.42 6.98
CA ARG A 534 31.57 -29.43 7.70
C ARG A 534 32.39 -30.10 8.81
N ALA A 535 31.77 -30.92 9.61
CA ALA A 535 32.45 -31.62 10.70
C ALA A 535 33.54 -32.57 10.19
N THR A 536 33.32 -33.25 9.08
CA THR A 536 34.32 -34.13 8.43
C THR A 536 35.53 -33.33 7.91
N LYS A 537 35.30 -32.16 7.32
CA LYS A 537 36.37 -31.25 6.88
C LYS A 537 37.18 -30.70 8.08
N GLU A 538 36.49 -30.26 9.13
CA GLU A 538 37.13 -29.77 10.37
C GLU A 538 37.99 -30.88 11.03
N ARG A 539 37.49 -32.13 11.07
CA ARG A 539 38.24 -33.27 11.57
C ARG A 539 39.48 -33.58 10.73
N ALA A 540 39.35 -33.53 9.41
CA ALA A 540 40.51 -33.73 8.50
C ALA A 540 41.55 -32.64 8.70
N SER A 541 41.16 -31.39 8.88
CA SER A 541 42.07 -30.27 9.12
C SER A 541 42.71 -30.32 10.52
N SER A 542 42.01 -30.83 11.55
CA SER A 542 42.53 -30.96 12.89
C SER A 542 43.54 -32.13 13.07
N MET A 543 43.49 -33.13 12.20
CA MET A 543 44.50 -34.21 12.14
C MET A 543 45.86 -33.73 11.65
N THR A 544 45.91 -32.58 10.98
CA THR A 544 47.18 -31.97 10.52
C THR A 544 47.78 -30.98 11.49
N SER A 545 47.04 -30.59 12.53
CA SER A 545 47.50 -29.69 13.61
C SER A 545 47.58 -30.43 14.95
N THR A 546 48.56 -30.10 15.79
CA THR A 546 48.96 -30.77 17.05
C THR A 546 47.92 -30.77 18.20
N GLY A 547 46.63 -30.56 17.91
CA GLY A 547 45.55 -30.56 18.92
C GLY A 547 44.42 -31.51 18.54
N ASN A 548 44.22 -32.58 19.33
CA ASN A 548 43.10 -33.52 19.20
C ASN A 548 41.78 -32.82 19.61
N ILE A 549 41.16 -32.06 18.70
CA ILE A 549 39.79 -31.55 18.91
C ILE A 549 38.82 -32.67 18.54
N LEU A 550 38.10 -33.20 19.54
CA LEU A 550 37.04 -34.20 19.35
C LEU A 550 35.84 -33.55 18.64
N VAL A 551 35.84 -33.55 17.32
CA VAL A 551 34.69 -33.09 16.50
C VAL A 551 33.62 -34.19 16.55
N TRP A 552 32.42 -33.85 17.06
CA TRP A 552 31.29 -34.76 17.08
C TRP A 552 30.77 -35.01 15.64
N LEU A 553 30.63 -36.29 15.32
CA LEU A 553 30.05 -36.76 14.07
C LEU A 553 28.71 -37.46 14.35
N THR A 554 27.79 -37.40 13.41
CA THR A 554 26.50 -38.08 13.53
C THR A 554 26.71 -39.61 13.58
N PRO A 555 26.20 -40.29 14.63
CA PRO A 555 26.36 -41.75 14.76
C PRO A 555 25.74 -42.51 13.57
N LEU A 556 26.39 -43.63 13.19
CA LEU A 556 25.95 -44.45 12.03
C LEU A 556 24.46 -44.85 12.07
N PRO A 557 23.87 -45.26 13.22
CA PRO A 557 22.44 -45.57 13.27
C PRO A 557 21.52 -44.41 12.92
N LEU A 558 21.92 -43.18 13.25
CA LEU A 558 21.15 -41.99 12.90
C LEU A 558 21.29 -41.66 11.43
N ARG A 559 22.48 -41.84 10.81
CA ARG A 559 22.70 -41.69 9.37
C ARG A 559 21.86 -42.70 8.57
N GLU A 560 21.85 -43.98 9.00
CA GLU A 560 20.98 -45.02 8.42
C GLU A 560 19.49 -44.66 8.53
N SER A 561 19.07 -44.09 9.66
CA SER A 561 17.69 -43.64 9.86
C SER A 561 17.31 -42.51 8.92
N VAL A 562 18.21 -41.56 8.67
CA VAL A 562 18.02 -40.47 7.68
C VAL A 562 17.84 -41.02 6.28
N VAL A 563 18.73 -41.94 5.85
CA VAL A 563 18.63 -42.57 4.52
C VAL A 563 17.32 -43.37 4.39
N SER A 564 16.97 -44.17 5.41
CA SER A 564 15.70 -44.92 5.45
C SER A 564 14.49 -43.96 5.36
N TYR A 565 14.55 -42.82 6.04
CA TYR A 565 13.50 -41.79 5.96
C TYR A 565 13.35 -41.26 4.55
N LEU A 566 14.44 -40.82 3.88
CA LEU A 566 14.40 -40.28 2.53
C LEU A 566 13.86 -41.31 1.52
N VAL A 567 14.30 -42.56 1.58
CA VAL A 567 13.76 -43.63 0.74
C VAL A 567 12.26 -43.78 0.93
N ARG A 568 11.79 -43.77 2.17
CA ARG A 568 10.35 -43.86 2.48
C ARG A 568 9.56 -42.64 2.00
N LEU A 569 10.13 -41.44 2.13
CA LEU A 569 9.52 -40.19 1.66
C LEU A 569 9.34 -40.20 0.14
N ILE A 570 10.39 -40.59 -0.60
CA ILE A 570 10.36 -40.68 -2.07
C ILE A 570 9.34 -41.72 -2.57
N THR A 571 9.22 -42.83 -1.85
CA THR A 571 8.33 -43.95 -2.23
C THR A 571 6.89 -43.77 -1.76
N THR A 572 6.60 -42.78 -0.90
CA THR A 572 5.23 -42.53 -0.45
C THR A 572 4.43 -41.83 -1.56
N ALA A 573 3.19 -42.33 -1.77
CA ALA A 573 2.26 -41.71 -2.72
C ALA A 573 1.70 -40.40 -2.12
N PHE A 574 2.12 -39.27 -2.65
CA PHE A 574 1.57 -37.95 -2.33
C PHE A 574 0.67 -37.45 -3.47
N ASP A 575 -0.06 -36.36 -3.21
CA ASP A 575 -0.73 -35.62 -4.29
C ASP A 575 0.27 -35.18 -5.38
N ASN A 576 -0.23 -34.98 -6.60
CA ASN A 576 0.61 -34.68 -7.76
C ASN A 576 1.48 -33.41 -7.58
N GLN A 577 0.97 -32.39 -6.88
CA GLN A 577 1.70 -31.15 -6.66
C GLN A 577 2.87 -31.37 -5.68
N SER A 578 2.60 -31.95 -4.51
CA SER A 578 3.63 -32.29 -3.53
C SER A 578 4.69 -33.24 -4.13
N ARG A 579 4.27 -34.19 -4.93
CA ARG A 579 5.14 -35.17 -5.61
C ARG A 579 6.11 -34.49 -6.57
N ASN A 580 5.64 -33.59 -7.42
CA ASN A 580 6.47 -32.92 -8.44
C ASN A 580 7.55 -32.01 -7.82
N VAL A 581 7.32 -31.47 -6.61
CA VAL A 581 8.25 -30.57 -5.93
C VAL A 581 9.16 -31.32 -4.94
N LEU A 582 8.56 -32.17 -4.08
CA LEU A 582 9.28 -32.77 -2.95
C LEU A 582 10.14 -33.98 -3.36
N VAL A 583 9.64 -34.83 -4.28
CA VAL A 583 10.37 -36.05 -4.67
C VAL A 583 11.70 -35.73 -5.37
N PRO A 584 11.79 -34.81 -6.34
CA PRO A 584 13.07 -34.45 -6.95
C PRO A 584 14.09 -33.90 -5.94
N ARG A 585 13.64 -33.10 -4.96
CA ARG A 585 14.50 -32.54 -3.90
C ARG A 585 15.02 -33.64 -2.97
N ALA A 586 14.12 -34.51 -2.49
CA ALA A 586 14.50 -35.63 -1.63
C ALA A 586 15.43 -36.61 -2.35
N LEU A 587 15.19 -36.88 -3.63
CA LEU A 587 16.03 -37.74 -4.45
C LEU A 587 17.42 -37.14 -4.70
N GLY A 588 17.47 -35.82 -4.98
CA GLY A 588 18.75 -35.10 -5.11
C GLY A 588 19.58 -35.17 -3.85
N LEU A 589 18.95 -34.95 -2.67
CA LEU A 589 19.59 -35.07 -1.37
C LEU A 589 20.07 -36.51 -1.09
N LEU A 590 19.21 -37.51 -1.36
CA LEU A 590 19.59 -38.92 -1.19
C LEU A 590 20.80 -39.29 -2.06
N ARG A 591 20.85 -38.86 -3.32
CA ARG A 591 22.01 -39.07 -4.21
C ARG A 591 23.28 -38.42 -3.67
N SER A 592 23.19 -37.23 -3.11
CA SER A 592 24.33 -36.55 -2.48
C SER A 592 24.83 -37.30 -1.24
N ILE A 593 23.91 -37.82 -0.41
CA ILE A 593 24.23 -38.53 0.83
C ILE A 593 24.88 -39.89 0.55
N VAL A 594 24.36 -40.65 -0.42
CA VAL A 594 24.88 -42.01 -0.76
C VAL A 594 26.02 -41.97 -1.77
N GLY A 595 26.26 -40.81 -2.40
CA GLY A 595 27.31 -40.63 -3.40
C GLY A 595 28.73 -40.73 -2.82
N PRO A 596 29.76 -40.71 -3.70
CA PRO A 596 31.17 -40.97 -3.33
C PRO A 596 31.74 -39.96 -2.34
N ASN A 597 31.18 -38.74 -2.28
CA ASN A 597 31.58 -37.67 -1.36
C ASN A 597 30.65 -37.55 -0.15
N GLY A 598 29.69 -38.48 -0.01
CA GLY A 598 28.70 -38.48 1.07
C GLY A 598 29.06 -39.44 2.21
N TRP A 599 28.03 -40.07 2.76
CA TRP A 599 28.17 -41.03 3.88
C TRP A 599 28.51 -42.42 3.37
N THR A 600 29.75 -42.66 2.97
CA THR A 600 30.22 -43.91 2.39
C THR A 600 30.07 -45.15 3.27
N GLU A 601 29.94 -44.95 4.60
CA GLU A 601 29.71 -46.01 5.59
C GLU A 601 28.24 -46.51 5.62
N VAL A 602 27.30 -45.74 5.04
CA VAL A 602 25.88 -46.10 5.03
C VAL A 602 25.56 -46.94 3.81
N THR A 603 25.19 -48.20 4.03
CA THR A 603 24.73 -49.09 2.98
C THR A 603 23.20 -49.03 2.86
N VAL A 604 22.68 -48.89 1.65
CA VAL A 604 21.24 -48.94 1.38
C VAL A 604 20.76 -50.38 1.49
N LYS A 605 19.99 -50.66 2.55
CA LYS A 605 19.50 -52.01 2.85
C LYS A 605 18.10 -52.25 2.24
N LEU A 606 17.82 -53.48 1.78
CA LEU A 606 16.52 -53.87 1.24
C LEU A 606 15.34 -53.60 2.18
N ASN A 607 15.59 -53.65 3.49
CA ASN A 607 14.56 -53.35 4.49
C ASN A 607 14.09 -51.89 4.46
N PHE A 608 14.88 -50.95 3.91
CA PHE A 608 14.46 -49.57 3.73
C PHE A 608 13.30 -49.42 2.73
N PHE A 609 13.18 -50.39 1.81
CA PHE A 609 12.12 -50.47 0.81
C PHE A 609 10.93 -51.36 1.22
N SER A 610 10.95 -51.94 2.41
CA SER A 610 9.93 -52.92 2.84
C SER A 610 8.48 -52.42 2.65
N ARG A 611 8.18 -51.21 3.09
CA ARG A 611 6.85 -50.59 2.89
C ARG A 611 6.50 -50.36 1.42
N PHE A 612 7.46 -49.93 0.61
CA PHE A 612 7.26 -49.74 -0.81
C PHE A 612 6.96 -51.08 -1.51
N LEU A 613 7.75 -52.10 -1.21
CA LEU A 613 7.55 -53.45 -1.74
C LEU A 613 6.18 -54.02 -1.33
N GLU A 614 5.73 -53.72 -0.11
CA GLU A 614 4.42 -54.14 0.39
C GLU A 614 3.28 -53.40 -0.31
N GLN A 615 3.43 -52.08 -0.56
CA GLN A 615 2.50 -51.28 -1.36
C GLN A 615 2.43 -51.76 -2.82
N VAL A 616 3.57 -52.02 -3.46
CA VAL A 616 3.66 -52.57 -4.81
C VAL A 616 2.94 -53.94 -4.86
N ARG A 617 3.14 -54.79 -3.85
CA ARG A 617 2.47 -56.09 -3.72
C ARG A 617 0.95 -56.01 -3.55
N GLN A 618 0.46 -54.96 -2.86
CA GLN A 618 -0.97 -54.68 -2.75
C GLN A 618 -1.55 -54.10 -4.05
N LEU A 619 -0.80 -53.26 -4.76
CA LEU A 619 -1.20 -52.58 -6.00
C LEU A 619 -1.16 -53.49 -7.23
N THR A 620 -0.37 -54.58 -7.21
CA THR A 620 -0.47 -55.64 -8.23
C THR A 620 -1.83 -56.34 -8.24
N ARG A 621 -2.65 -56.11 -7.22
CA ARG A 621 -4.05 -56.53 -7.15
C ARG A 621 -5.07 -55.47 -7.60
N LEU A 622 -4.64 -54.23 -7.86
CA LEU A 622 -5.47 -53.08 -8.23
C LEU A 622 -4.79 -52.29 -9.37
N SER A 623 -5.48 -51.94 -10.41
CA SER A 623 -5.05 -51.39 -11.72
C SER A 623 -4.29 -50.06 -11.77
N SER A 624 -3.53 -49.63 -10.75
CA SER A 624 -2.79 -48.39 -10.70
C SER A 624 -1.25 -48.51 -10.83
N PHE A 625 -0.80 -49.48 -11.61
CA PHE A 625 0.58 -49.89 -11.82
C PHE A 625 1.58 -48.84 -12.36
N PRO A 626 1.20 -47.85 -13.22
CA PRO A 626 2.20 -47.00 -13.90
C PRO A 626 2.99 -46.03 -12.99
N VAL A 627 2.37 -45.51 -11.93
CA VAL A 627 2.95 -44.44 -11.09
C VAL A 627 4.12 -44.93 -10.22
N HIS A 628 4.07 -46.18 -9.80
CA HIS A 628 5.10 -46.77 -8.92
C HIS A 628 6.32 -47.29 -9.69
N LEU A 629 6.18 -47.71 -10.94
CA LEU A 629 7.27 -48.07 -11.80
C LEU A 629 8.16 -46.88 -12.16
N GLU A 630 7.55 -45.73 -12.37
CA GLU A 630 8.31 -44.48 -12.63
C GLU A 630 9.13 -44.03 -11.41
N THR A 631 8.59 -44.22 -10.20
CA THR A 631 9.32 -43.93 -8.96
C THR A 631 10.49 -44.89 -8.74
N PHE A 632 10.30 -46.18 -9.09
CA PHE A 632 11.37 -47.17 -9.01
C PHE A 632 12.47 -46.95 -10.04
N ALA A 633 12.12 -46.58 -11.27
CA ALA A 633 13.08 -46.24 -12.32
C ALA A 633 13.91 -44.99 -11.99
N ARG A 634 13.40 -44.09 -11.14
CA ARG A 634 14.14 -42.92 -10.67
C ARG A 634 15.08 -43.22 -9.48
N LEU A 635 14.89 -44.36 -8.79
CA LEU A 635 15.75 -44.82 -7.69
C LEU A 635 16.88 -45.73 -8.14
N SER A 636 16.75 -46.40 -9.29
CA SER A 636 17.80 -47.18 -9.95
C SER A 636 18.74 -46.28 -10.75
#